data_f7dfddd5b30d7e7c177864a24507ca02
#
_entry.id   f7dfddd5b30d7e7c177864a24507ca02
#
_cell.length_a   1.000
_cell.length_b   1.000
_cell.length_c   1.000
_cell.angle_alpha   90.00
_cell.angle_beta   90.00
_cell.angle_gamma   90.00
#
_symmetry.space_group_name_H-M   'P 1'
#
loop_
_entity.id
_entity.type
_entity.pdbx_description
1 polymer ?
#
loop_
_entity_poly.entity_id
_entity_poly.type
_entity_poly.pdbx_seq_one_letter_code
_entity_poly.pdbx_strand_id
1 'polypeptide(L)'
;PLSLCTNYCPAGFRKAARKAEPICCYDCIVCSEGDITNSTDMEDCMGCAEDQWSDEKRTMCISRTIDFLSFSDVLGITLASVAIFLCLISLGVLVIFLKYRNTPIVKANNRELSYISLLSLIMCFLCCLLFIGRPRVTTCFFRQAAFGIIFAVAVSAILTKTLMVVIAFNATKPGSQALKWVGSNISAYLVSLGAFGEAVIGLVWFLCSPPFPDFDATEKSTKMTLKCNEGSEIAFYCVVGYVGLLADRNGSSLQ
;
A
#
# COMPACT_ATOMS: atom_id res chain seq x y z
N PRO A 1 59.61 -5.70 31.86
CA PRO A 1 58.60 -4.70 31.68
C PRO A 1 58.06 -4.81 30.28
N LEU A 2 56.83 -5.37 30.14
CA LEU A 2 56.08 -5.34 28.89
C LEU A 2 55.67 -3.87 28.64
N SER A 3 56.32 -3.17 27.75
CA SER A 3 55.84 -1.89 27.30
C SER A 3 54.64 -2.10 26.36
N LEU A 4 53.45 -2.05 26.90
CA LEU A 4 52.22 -2.02 26.11
C LEU A 4 51.99 -0.60 25.60
N CYS A 5 52.04 -0.43 24.28
CA CYS A 5 51.73 0.86 23.65
C CYS A 5 50.21 1.14 23.72
N THR A 6 49.38 0.09 23.59
CA THR A 6 47.91 0.19 23.63
C THR A 6 47.33 -0.94 24.49
N ASN A 7 46.28 -0.66 25.26
CA ASN A 7 45.50 -1.69 25.98
C ASN A 7 44.74 -2.54 24.95
N TYR A 8 44.38 -3.79 25.35
CA TYR A 8 43.57 -4.68 24.53
C TYR A 8 42.20 -4.06 24.16
N CYS A 9 41.76 -4.32 22.93
CA CYS A 9 40.45 -3.89 22.48
C CYS A 9 39.36 -4.80 23.05
N PRO A 10 38.32 -4.23 23.66
CA PRO A 10 37.20 -5.02 24.16
C PRO A 10 36.37 -5.61 22.99
N ALA A 11 35.53 -6.61 23.28
CA ALA A 11 34.56 -7.11 22.32
C ALA A 11 33.67 -5.97 21.79
N GLY A 12 33.26 -6.03 20.53
CA GLY A 12 32.57 -4.94 19.81
C GLY A 12 33.50 -3.97 19.09
N PHE A 13 34.83 -4.13 19.25
CA PHE A 13 35.85 -3.29 18.61
C PHE A 13 36.87 -4.15 17.87
N ARG A 14 37.39 -3.63 16.76
CA ARG A 14 38.51 -4.22 16.04
C ARG A 14 39.78 -3.40 16.19
N LYS A 15 40.93 -4.03 16.03
CA LYS A 15 42.21 -3.36 15.98
C LYS A 15 42.42 -2.67 14.63
N ALA A 16 42.83 -1.44 14.67
CA ALA A 16 43.27 -0.72 13.48
C ALA A 16 44.74 -0.29 13.66
N ALA A 17 45.62 -0.83 12.83
CA ALA A 17 47.03 -0.49 12.87
C ALA A 17 47.27 1.01 12.58
N ARG A 18 48.12 1.65 13.38
CA ARG A 18 48.55 3.01 13.13
C ARG A 18 49.68 3.02 12.09
N LYS A 19 49.59 3.95 11.13
CA LYS A 19 50.63 4.10 10.11
C LYS A 19 51.93 4.58 10.77
N ALA A 20 53.02 3.92 10.42
CA ALA A 20 54.38 4.24 10.87
C ALA A 20 54.68 4.04 12.37
N GLU A 21 53.84 3.28 13.09
CA GLU A 21 54.10 2.89 14.48
C GLU A 21 54.31 1.36 14.62
N PRO A 22 54.95 0.88 15.70
CA PRO A 22 55.11 -0.54 15.95
C PRO A 22 53.79 -1.27 15.99
N ILE A 23 53.78 -2.58 15.67
CA ILE A 23 52.56 -3.44 15.61
C ILE A 23 51.78 -3.47 16.94
N CYS A 24 52.42 -3.18 18.07
CA CYS A 24 51.78 -3.09 19.39
C CYS A 24 50.97 -1.80 19.61
N CYS A 25 51.10 -0.82 18.68
CA CYS A 25 50.40 0.47 18.72
C CYS A 25 49.24 0.43 17.71
N TYR A 26 48.03 0.28 18.20
CA TYR A 26 46.82 0.23 17.38
C TYR A 26 45.69 1.04 18.03
N ASP A 27 44.70 1.42 17.25
CA ASP A 27 43.47 2.03 17.71
C ASP A 27 42.34 0.98 17.77
N CYS A 28 41.52 1.07 18.80
CA CYS A 28 40.29 0.27 18.90
C CYS A 28 39.16 1.01 18.18
N ILE A 29 38.75 0.48 17.02
CA ILE A 29 37.65 1.05 16.24
C ILE A 29 36.41 0.18 16.46
N VAL A 30 35.29 0.81 16.79
CA VAL A 30 34.00 0.14 16.95
C VAL A 30 33.58 -0.51 15.63
N CYS A 31 33.04 -1.73 15.66
CA CYS A 31 32.52 -2.40 14.47
C CYS A 31 31.37 -1.60 13.84
N SER A 32 31.18 -1.75 12.52
CA SER A 32 30.06 -1.17 11.81
C SER A 32 28.73 -1.77 12.27
N GLU A 33 27.62 -1.11 11.96
CA GLU A 33 26.30 -1.69 12.19
C GLU A 33 26.11 -2.95 11.35
N GLY A 34 25.61 -4.01 11.96
CA GLY A 34 25.51 -5.33 11.33
C GLY A 34 26.74 -6.21 11.48
N ASP A 35 27.87 -5.66 11.99
CA ASP A 35 29.09 -6.41 12.26
C ASP A 35 29.31 -6.56 13.77
N ILE A 36 30.02 -7.60 14.16
CA ILE A 36 30.34 -7.91 15.56
C ILE A 36 31.78 -8.36 15.75
N THR A 37 32.27 -8.23 17.00
CA THR A 37 33.40 -9.03 17.49
C THR A 37 33.02 -9.66 18.82
N ASN A 38 33.11 -10.98 18.91
CA ASN A 38 32.73 -11.77 20.08
C ASN A 38 33.87 -12.00 21.07
N SER A 39 35.08 -11.61 20.73
CA SER A 39 36.26 -11.74 21.56
C SER A 39 37.09 -10.46 21.55
N THR A 40 37.98 -10.33 22.54
CA THR A 40 38.91 -9.23 22.65
C THR A 40 40.01 -9.33 21.61
N ASP A 41 40.55 -8.19 21.17
CA ASP A 41 41.73 -8.11 20.30
C ASP A 41 41.58 -8.68 18.90
N MET A 42 40.37 -8.70 18.34
CA MET A 42 40.13 -9.10 16.96
C MET A 42 40.63 -8.05 15.97
N GLU A 43 41.20 -8.51 14.86
CA GLU A 43 41.71 -7.67 13.77
C GLU A 43 40.59 -7.16 12.88
N ASP A 44 39.55 -8.00 12.64
CA ASP A 44 38.41 -7.67 11.80
C ASP A 44 37.08 -7.97 12.50
N CYS A 45 36.04 -7.21 12.10
CA CYS A 45 34.66 -7.46 12.50
C CYS A 45 34.05 -8.53 11.59
N MET A 46 33.21 -9.38 12.16
CA MET A 46 32.45 -10.41 11.44
C MET A 46 31.03 -9.92 11.18
N GLY A 47 30.58 -9.97 9.91
CA GLY A 47 29.20 -9.63 9.54
C GLY A 47 28.19 -10.65 10.08
N CYS A 48 27.07 -10.17 10.57
CA CYS A 48 25.94 -11.03 10.92
C CYS A 48 25.25 -11.58 9.66
N ALA A 49 24.56 -12.73 9.79
CA ALA A 49 23.75 -13.29 8.71
C ALA A 49 22.59 -12.34 8.35
N GLU A 50 21.95 -12.55 7.19
CA GLU A 50 20.89 -11.63 6.68
C GLU A 50 19.67 -11.57 7.61
N ASP A 51 19.37 -12.65 8.34
CA ASP A 51 18.29 -12.76 9.32
C ASP A 51 18.67 -12.26 10.72
N GLN A 52 19.91 -11.77 10.88
CA GLN A 52 20.47 -11.32 12.15
C GLN A 52 21.01 -9.90 12.07
N TRP A 53 21.16 -9.26 13.22
CA TRP A 53 21.71 -7.92 13.37
C TRP A 53 22.60 -7.86 14.61
N SER A 54 23.55 -6.94 14.60
CA SER A 54 24.40 -6.73 15.78
C SER A 54 23.60 -6.12 16.94
N ASP A 55 23.89 -6.57 18.17
CA ASP A 55 23.39 -5.91 19.38
C ASP A 55 23.98 -4.48 19.52
N GLU A 56 23.48 -3.72 20.50
CA GLU A 56 23.98 -2.34 20.76
C GLU A 56 25.50 -2.32 21.07
N LYS A 57 26.01 -3.37 21.72
CA LYS A 57 27.44 -3.49 22.08
C LYS A 57 28.28 -4.09 20.95
N ARG A 58 27.66 -4.57 19.88
CA ARG A 58 28.31 -5.24 18.74
C ARG A 58 29.14 -6.46 19.13
N THR A 59 28.65 -7.17 20.14
CA THR A 59 29.32 -8.36 20.69
C THR A 59 28.72 -9.67 20.20
N MET A 60 27.45 -9.67 19.80
CA MET A 60 26.72 -10.84 19.31
C MET A 60 25.70 -10.48 18.23
N CYS A 61 25.39 -11.42 17.35
CA CYS A 61 24.30 -11.31 16.41
C CYS A 61 23.00 -11.77 17.07
N ILE A 62 21.96 -10.93 16.99
CA ILE A 62 20.60 -11.21 17.47
C ILE A 62 19.67 -11.37 16.27
N SER A 63 18.69 -12.26 16.36
CA SER A 63 17.70 -12.46 15.30
C SER A 63 16.88 -11.20 15.12
N ARG A 64 16.68 -10.75 13.87
CA ARG A 64 15.83 -9.60 13.56
C ARG A 64 14.38 -9.91 13.89
N THR A 65 13.68 -8.94 14.47
CA THR A 65 12.24 -9.05 14.69
C THR A 65 11.49 -8.65 13.42
N ILE A 66 10.55 -9.49 13.01
CA ILE A 66 9.70 -9.21 11.85
C ILE A 66 8.62 -8.22 12.29
N ASP A 67 8.64 -7.04 11.70
CA ASP A 67 7.63 -5.99 11.89
C ASP A 67 6.68 -5.97 10.69
N PHE A 68 5.40 -5.80 10.94
CA PHE A 68 4.36 -5.64 9.93
C PHE A 68 3.19 -4.87 10.53
N LEU A 69 2.37 -4.22 9.71
CA LEU A 69 1.20 -3.48 10.18
C LEU A 69 0.21 -4.43 10.87
N SER A 70 0.18 -4.38 12.19
CA SER A 70 -0.66 -5.23 13.04
C SER A 70 -1.91 -4.50 13.53
N PHE A 71 -2.97 -5.27 13.83
CA PHE A 71 -4.14 -4.73 14.53
C PHE A 71 -3.85 -4.29 15.97
N SER A 72 -2.70 -4.67 16.54
CA SER A 72 -2.25 -4.20 17.86
C SER A 72 -1.52 -2.87 17.83
N ASP A 73 -1.06 -2.43 16.66
CA ASP A 73 -0.35 -1.17 16.51
C ASP A 73 -1.32 0.02 16.49
N VAL A 74 -0.89 1.14 17.00
CA VAL A 74 -1.70 2.39 17.02
C VAL A 74 -2.16 2.75 15.61
N LEU A 75 -1.28 2.63 14.62
CA LEU A 75 -1.62 2.89 13.21
C LEU A 75 -2.66 1.90 12.69
N GLY A 76 -2.50 0.60 12.98
CA GLY A 76 -3.44 -0.44 12.56
C GLY A 76 -4.82 -0.27 13.19
N ILE A 77 -4.89 0.02 14.50
CA ILE A 77 -6.14 0.30 15.21
C ILE A 77 -6.85 1.53 14.63
N THR A 78 -6.13 2.62 14.40
CA THR A 78 -6.72 3.86 13.87
C THR A 78 -7.26 3.67 12.47
N LEU A 79 -6.51 3.03 11.58
CA LEU A 79 -6.97 2.73 10.22
C LEU A 79 -8.19 1.81 10.23
N ALA A 80 -8.18 0.75 11.04
CA ALA A 80 -9.30 -0.17 11.14
C ALA A 80 -10.56 0.52 11.68
N SER A 81 -10.44 1.32 12.74
CA SER A 81 -11.58 2.03 13.33
C SER A 81 -12.20 3.05 12.36
N VAL A 82 -11.38 3.81 11.64
CA VAL A 82 -11.85 4.76 10.61
C VAL A 82 -12.54 4.00 9.46
N ALA A 83 -11.94 2.92 8.96
CA ALA A 83 -12.53 2.12 7.89
C ALA A 83 -13.90 1.53 8.29
N ILE A 84 -14.01 0.97 9.49
CA ILE A 84 -15.27 0.42 10.01
C ILE A 84 -16.30 1.54 10.19
N PHE A 85 -15.92 2.68 10.74
CA PHE A 85 -16.81 3.83 10.92
C PHE A 85 -17.39 4.32 9.59
N LEU A 86 -16.55 4.50 8.56
CA LEU A 86 -16.99 4.92 7.23
C LEU A 86 -17.84 3.84 6.54
N CYS A 87 -17.52 2.57 6.75
CA CYS A 87 -18.32 1.44 6.27
C CYS A 87 -19.74 1.47 6.86
N LEU A 88 -19.87 1.71 8.17
CA LEU A 88 -21.17 1.80 8.84
C LEU A 88 -22.00 2.99 8.37
N ILE A 89 -21.37 4.15 8.16
CA ILE A 89 -22.06 5.32 7.56
C ILE A 89 -22.58 4.98 6.16
N SER A 90 -21.73 4.42 5.31
CA SER A 90 -22.12 4.06 3.93
C SER A 90 -23.23 3.03 3.90
N LEU A 91 -23.19 2.04 4.81
CA LEU A 91 -24.23 1.04 4.97
C LEU A 91 -25.54 1.69 5.43
N GLY A 92 -25.50 2.61 6.40
CA GLY A 92 -26.66 3.37 6.87
C GLY A 92 -27.32 4.16 5.74
N VAL A 93 -26.52 4.85 4.92
CA VAL A 93 -27.02 5.57 3.73
C VAL A 93 -27.65 4.60 2.73
N LEU A 94 -27.01 3.44 2.48
CA LEU A 94 -27.56 2.41 1.58
C LEU A 94 -28.92 1.89 2.07
N VAL A 95 -29.06 1.61 3.37
CA VAL A 95 -30.32 1.17 3.97
C VAL A 95 -31.42 2.24 3.80
N ILE A 96 -31.10 3.53 4.00
CA ILE A 96 -32.03 4.62 3.77
C ILE A 96 -32.47 4.66 2.30
N PHE A 97 -31.55 4.56 1.35
CA PHE A 97 -31.86 4.53 -0.07
C PHE A 97 -32.74 3.33 -0.46
N LEU A 98 -32.50 2.17 0.11
CA LEU A 98 -33.32 0.96 -0.10
C LEU A 98 -34.72 1.12 0.49
N LYS A 99 -34.85 1.67 1.71
CA LYS A 99 -36.14 1.89 2.39
C LYS A 99 -37.00 2.89 1.62
N TYR A 100 -36.40 4.00 1.16
CA TYR A 100 -37.10 5.08 0.48
C TYR A 100 -36.96 5.05 -1.05
N ARG A 101 -36.72 3.86 -1.63
CA ARG A 101 -36.44 3.65 -3.06
C ARG A 101 -37.48 4.20 -4.04
N ASN A 102 -38.74 4.39 -3.60
CA ASN A 102 -39.83 4.86 -4.43
C ASN A 102 -40.00 6.39 -4.40
N THR A 103 -39.28 7.12 -3.54
CA THR A 103 -39.39 8.56 -3.43
C THR A 103 -38.82 9.26 -4.69
N PRO A 104 -39.40 10.41 -5.09
CA PRO A 104 -38.91 11.18 -6.24
C PRO A 104 -37.44 11.55 -6.14
N ILE A 105 -36.95 11.86 -4.94
CA ILE A 105 -35.54 12.24 -4.68
C ILE A 105 -34.60 11.11 -5.02
N VAL A 106 -34.88 9.87 -4.57
CA VAL A 106 -34.03 8.71 -4.87
C VAL A 106 -34.08 8.36 -6.35
N LYS A 107 -35.23 8.49 -6.99
CA LYS A 107 -35.37 8.29 -8.45
C LYS A 107 -34.60 9.33 -9.26
N ALA A 108 -34.68 10.60 -8.86
CA ALA A 108 -33.95 11.68 -9.51
C ALA A 108 -32.41 11.55 -9.39
N ASN A 109 -31.94 10.90 -8.32
CA ASN A 109 -30.50 10.71 -8.06
C ASN A 109 -29.91 9.47 -8.76
N ASN A 110 -30.51 8.95 -9.79
CA ASN A 110 -30.15 7.72 -10.50
C ASN A 110 -29.90 6.55 -9.53
N ARG A 111 -30.99 5.94 -9.08
CA ARG A 111 -31.03 4.93 -8.02
C ARG A 111 -29.97 3.83 -8.15
N GLU A 112 -29.82 3.26 -9.36
CA GLU A 112 -28.91 2.14 -9.60
C GLU A 112 -27.45 2.55 -9.45
N LEU A 113 -27.05 3.68 -10.03
CA LEU A 113 -25.70 4.22 -9.85
C LEU A 113 -25.39 4.54 -8.39
N SER A 114 -26.38 5.01 -7.63
CA SER A 114 -26.19 5.27 -6.19
C SER A 114 -25.95 3.99 -5.42
N TYR A 115 -26.64 2.91 -5.76
CA TYR A 115 -26.40 1.59 -5.13
C TYR A 115 -25.02 1.05 -5.48
N ILE A 116 -24.62 1.09 -6.75
CA ILE A 116 -23.28 0.64 -7.18
C ILE A 116 -22.20 1.45 -6.47
N SER A 117 -22.33 2.78 -6.43
CA SER A 117 -21.38 3.66 -5.77
C SER A 117 -21.27 3.39 -4.26
N LEU A 118 -22.38 3.25 -3.54
CA LEU A 118 -22.38 2.97 -2.11
C LEU A 118 -21.83 1.58 -1.81
N LEU A 119 -22.21 0.57 -2.61
CA LEU A 119 -21.70 -0.80 -2.43
C LEU A 119 -20.21 -0.86 -2.68
N SER A 120 -19.70 -0.23 -3.74
CA SER A 120 -18.26 -0.18 -4.03
C SER A 120 -17.49 0.57 -2.94
N LEU A 121 -18.04 1.65 -2.36
CA LEU A 121 -17.42 2.34 -1.22
C LEU A 121 -17.33 1.44 0.02
N ILE A 122 -18.40 0.72 0.35
CA ILE A 122 -18.40 -0.27 1.45
C ILE A 122 -17.30 -1.30 1.22
N MET A 123 -17.22 -1.84 0.01
CA MET A 123 -16.18 -2.82 -0.34
C MET A 123 -14.77 -2.23 -0.28
N CYS A 124 -14.57 -0.96 -0.69
CA CYS A 124 -13.28 -0.27 -0.54
C CYS A 124 -12.85 -0.16 0.93
N PHE A 125 -13.77 0.21 1.83
CA PHE A 125 -13.46 0.29 3.26
C PHE A 125 -13.15 -1.08 3.87
N LEU A 126 -13.87 -2.13 3.46
CA LEU A 126 -13.56 -3.49 3.88
C LEU A 126 -12.21 -3.97 3.32
N CYS A 127 -11.85 -3.59 2.08
CA CYS A 127 -10.54 -3.89 1.52
C CYS A 127 -9.40 -3.24 2.30
N CYS A 128 -9.61 -2.07 2.93
CA CYS A 128 -8.59 -1.47 3.80
C CYS A 128 -8.18 -2.39 4.95
N LEU A 129 -9.09 -3.22 5.47
CA LEU A 129 -8.79 -4.18 6.53
C LEU A 129 -7.86 -5.31 6.06
N LEU A 130 -7.84 -5.63 4.76
CA LEU A 130 -6.91 -6.62 4.19
C LEU A 130 -5.46 -6.15 4.21
N PHE A 131 -5.22 -4.84 4.35
CA PHE A 131 -3.88 -4.26 4.44
C PHE A 131 -3.28 -4.42 5.84
N ILE A 132 -4.09 -4.74 6.84
CA ILE A 132 -3.67 -4.94 8.23
C ILE A 132 -3.50 -6.44 8.48
N GLY A 133 -2.34 -6.83 9.00
CA GLY A 133 -1.99 -8.21 9.31
C GLY A 133 -0.77 -8.70 8.54
N ARG A 134 -0.31 -9.90 8.88
CA ARG A 134 0.90 -10.48 8.30
C ARG A 134 0.73 -10.75 6.80
N PRO A 135 1.57 -10.16 5.93
CA PRO A 135 1.55 -10.41 4.51
C PRO A 135 1.83 -11.89 4.19
N ARG A 136 0.97 -12.47 3.33
CA ARG A 136 1.12 -13.80 2.73
C ARG A 136 0.94 -13.68 1.23
N VAL A 137 1.40 -14.64 0.46
CA VAL A 137 1.24 -14.64 -1.00
C VAL A 137 -0.22 -14.41 -1.41
N THR A 138 -1.14 -15.15 -0.79
CA THR A 138 -2.59 -15.02 -1.05
C THR A 138 -3.14 -13.66 -0.66
N THR A 139 -2.75 -13.13 0.51
CA THR A 139 -3.24 -11.80 0.95
C THR A 139 -2.65 -10.68 0.11
N CYS A 140 -1.39 -10.76 -0.33
CA CYS A 140 -0.79 -9.78 -1.23
C CYS A 140 -1.53 -9.74 -2.58
N PHE A 141 -1.83 -10.92 -3.13
CA PHE A 141 -2.59 -11.03 -4.37
C PHE A 141 -4.00 -10.44 -4.26
N PHE A 142 -4.79 -10.91 -3.25
CA PHE A 142 -6.16 -10.43 -3.07
C PHE A 142 -6.23 -8.95 -2.73
N ARG A 143 -5.32 -8.44 -1.92
CA ARG A 143 -5.24 -7.03 -1.56
C ARG A 143 -5.12 -6.15 -2.79
N GLN A 144 -4.20 -6.48 -3.68
CA GLN A 144 -3.92 -5.71 -4.88
C GLN A 144 -5.04 -5.82 -5.91
N ALA A 145 -5.51 -7.06 -6.19
CA ALA A 145 -6.58 -7.31 -7.15
C ALA A 145 -7.91 -6.69 -6.72
N ALA A 146 -8.32 -6.93 -5.47
CA ALA A 146 -9.57 -6.43 -4.95
C ALA A 146 -9.60 -4.91 -4.88
N PHE A 147 -8.50 -4.29 -4.39
CA PHE A 147 -8.42 -2.84 -4.30
C PHE A 147 -8.53 -2.18 -5.67
N GLY A 148 -7.73 -2.61 -6.67
CA GLY A 148 -7.75 -2.03 -8.01
C GLY A 148 -9.13 -2.08 -8.65
N ILE A 149 -9.74 -3.26 -8.70
CA ILE A 149 -11.05 -3.45 -9.34
C ILE A 149 -12.17 -2.69 -8.62
N ILE A 150 -12.24 -2.81 -7.28
CA ILE A 150 -13.31 -2.17 -6.51
C ILE A 150 -13.19 -0.65 -6.55
N PHE A 151 -11.96 -0.14 -6.49
CA PHE A 151 -11.70 1.30 -6.59
C PHE A 151 -12.05 1.83 -7.98
N ALA A 152 -11.71 1.10 -9.06
CA ALA A 152 -12.11 1.47 -10.41
C ALA A 152 -13.63 1.49 -10.59
N VAL A 153 -14.37 0.53 -10.01
CA VAL A 153 -15.84 0.54 -10.00
C VAL A 153 -16.38 1.76 -9.26
N ALA A 154 -15.82 2.10 -8.09
CA ALA A 154 -16.24 3.26 -7.30
C ALA A 154 -16.04 4.56 -8.09
N VAL A 155 -14.86 4.76 -8.65
CA VAL A 155 -14.52 5.95 -9.45
C VAL A 155 -15.40 6.01 -10.70
N SER A 156 -15.54 4.92 -11.44
CA SER A 156 -16.38 4.85 -12.64
C SER A 156 -17.86 5.14 -12.34
N ALA A 157 -18.38 4.70 -11.19
CA ALA A 157 -19.75 4.99 -10.78
C ALA A 157 -19.96 6.48 -10.45
N ILE A 158 -19.02 7.11 -9.75
CA ILE A 158 -19.05 8.55 -9.46
C ILE A 158 -18.96 9.34 -10.76
N LEU A 159 -18.04 8.95 -11.65
CA LEU A 159 -17.85 9.49 -12.97
C LEU A 159 -19.14 9.48 -13.79
N THR A 160 -19.72 8.32 -13.93
CA THR A 160 -20.96 8.14 -14.69
C THR A 160 -22.07 8.97 -14.10
N LYS A 161 -22.14 9.13 -12.77
CA LYS A 161 -23.14 9.94 -12.09
C LYS A 161 -22.99 11.43 -12.43
N THR A 162 -21.78 11.97 -12.40
CA THR A 162 -21.51 13.37 -12.79
C THR A 162 -21.80 13.60 -14.27
N LEU A 163 -21.37 12.67 -15.14
CA LEU A 163 -21.64 12.75 -16.58
C LEU A 163 -23.15 12.77 -16.88
N MET A 164 -23.95 11.92 -16.21
CA MET A 164 -25.39 11.89 -16.37
C MET A 164 -26.06 13.20 -15.96
N VAL A 165 -25.57 13.86 -14.91
CA VAL A 165 -26.05 15.19 -14.50
C VAL A 165 -25.74 16.23 -15.58
N VAL A 166 -24.52 16.25 -16.12
CA VAL A 166 -24.13 17.19 -17.20
C VAL A 166 -24.96 16.96 -18.46
N ILE A 167 -25.14 15.69 -18.86
CA ILE A 167 -25.99 15.34 -20.01
C ILE A 167 -27.43 15.80 -19.78
N ALA A 168 -27.99 15.59 -18.59
CA ALA A 168 -29.34 16.01 -18.25
C ALA A 168 -29.50 17.55 -18.36
N PHE A 169 -28.54 18.33 -17.89
CA PHE A 169 -28.55 19.79 -18.05
C PHE A 169 -28.43 20.22 -19.52
N ASN A 170 -27.58 19.56 -20.30
CA ASN A 170 -27.45 19.86 -21.74
C ASN A 170 -28.68 19.40 -22.54
N ALA A 171 -29.40 18.40 -22.09
CA ALA A 171 -30.61 17.89 -22.71
C ALA A 171 -31.81 18.85 -22.57
N THR A 172 -31.76 19.80 -21.64
CA THR A 172 -32.82 20.85 -21.50
C THR A 172 -32.75 21.91 -22.59
N LYS A 173 -31.66 21.97 -23.41
CA LYS A 173 -31.57 22.86 -24.55
C LYS A 173 -32.44 22.37 -25.71
N PRO A 174 -33.24 23.23 -26.35
CA PRO A 174 -34.11 22.84 -27.45
C PRO A 174 -33.28 22.31 -28.65
N GLY A 175 -33.67 21.14 -29.18
CA GLY A 175 -32.97 20.48 -30.29
C GLY A 175 -31.88 19.47 -29.91
N SER A 176 -31.66 19.23 -28.62
CA SER A 176 -30.62 18.30 -28.15
C SER A 176 -31.04 16.81 -28.29
N GLN A 177 -30.21 16.01 -28.98
CA GLN A 177 -30.36 14.56 -29.03
C GLN A 177 -29.85 13.87 -27.73
N ALA A 178 -29.35 14.62 -26.76
CA ALA A 178 -28.76 14.12 -25.52
C ALA A 178 -29.75 13.32 -24.65
N LEU A 179 -31.06 13.55 -24.79
CA LEU A 179 -32.10 12.82 -24.06
C LEU A 179 -32.09 11.32 -24.32
N LYS A 180 -31.63 10.88 -25.51
CA LYS A 180 -31.51 9.45 -25.85
C LYS A 180 -30.41 8.74 -25.07
N TRP A 181 -29.46 9.51 -24.50
CA TRP A 181 -28.30 9.01 -23.76
C TRP A 181 -28.54 8.94 -22.25
N VAL A 182 -29.66 9.48 -21.77
CA VAL A 182 -30.04 9.46 -20.34
C VAL A 182 -30.81 8.17 -20.01
N GLY A 183 -30.14 7.02 -20.14
CA GLY A 183 -30.74 5.72 -19.84
C GLY A 183 -29.94 4.91 -18.80
N SER A 184 -30.64 4.12 -18.01
CA SER A 184 -30.04 3.22 -17.01
C SER A 184 -29.00 2.25 -17.64
N ASN A 185 -29.24 1.77 -18.86
CA ASN A 185 -28.36 0.84 -19.55
C ASN A 185 -26.99 1.46 -19.92
N ILE A 186 -26.97 2.76 -20.27
CA ILE A 186 -25.72 3.47 -20.60
C ILE A 186 -24.88 3.67 -19.36
N SER A 187 -25.52 3.97 -18.22
CA SER A 187 -24.84 4.11 -16.95
C SER A 187 -24.13 2.82 -16.54
N ALA A 188 -24.82 1.70 -16.63
CA ALA A 188 -24.24 0.39 -16.32
C ALA A 188 -23.09 0.03 -17.28
N TYR A 189 -23.25 0.34 -18.57
CA TYR A 189 -22.22 0.10 -19.57
C TYR A 189 -20.94 0.92 -19.31
N LEU A 190 -21.07 2.20 -18.95
CA LEU A 190 -19.92 3.05 -18.65
C LEU A 190 -19.14 2.57 -17.42
N VAL A 191 -19.86 2.19 -16.36
CA VAL A 191 -19.24 1.63 -15.15
C VAL A 191 -18.54 0.31 -15.48
N SER A 192 -19.20 -0.56 -16.25
CA SER A 192 -18.63 -1.86 -16.64
C SER A 192 -17.40 -1.69 -17.52
N LEU A 193 -17.40 -0.73 -18.44
CA LEU A 193 -16.25 -0.44 -19.32
C LEU A 193 -15.04 0.04 -18.49
N GLY A 194 -15.25 0.93 -17.51
CA GLY A 194 -14.20 1.40 -16.62
C GLY A 194 -13.62 0.27 -15.76
N ALA A 195 -14.48 -0.56 -15.19
CA ALA A 195 -14.06 -1.72 -14.40
C ALA A 195 -13.36 -2.79 -15.26
N PHE A 196 -13.80 -3.00 -16.49
CA PHE A 196 -13.20 -3.97 -17.40
C PHE A 196 -11.78 -3.56 -17.81
N GLY A 197 -11.56 -2.28 -18.12
CA GLY A 197 -10.22 -1.78 -18.43
C GLY A 197 -9.22 -2.04 -17.29
N GLU A 198 -9.62 -1.78 -16.05
CA GLU A 198 -8.81 -2.06 -14.87
C GLU A 198 -8.57 -3.57 -14.68
N ALA A 199 -9.60 -4.38 -14.87
CA ALA A 199 -9.48 -5.83 -14.76
C ALA A 199 -8.49 -6.41 -15.79
N VAL A 200 -8.47 -5.88 -17.02
CA VAL A 200 -7.50 -6.29 -18.04
C VAL A 200 -6.07 -5.90 -17.65
N ILE A 201 -5.86 -4.66 -17.20
CA ILE A 201 -4.54 -4.19 -16.73
C ILE A 201 -4.07 -5.06 -15.57
N GLY A 202 -4.93 -5.29 -14.57
CA GLY A 202 -4.62 -6.15 -13.42
C GLY A 202 -4.30 -7.59 -13.81
N LEU A 203 -5.06 -8.17 -14.75
CA LEU A 203 -4.80 -9.52 -15.24
C LEU A 203 -3.43 -9.64 -15.92
N VAL A 204 -3.07 -8.68 -16.79
CA VAL A 204 -1.76 -8.66 -17.44
C VAL A 204 -0.65 -8.53 -16.40
N TRP A 205 -0.84 -7.66 -15.40
CA TRP A 205 0.11 -7.51 -14.30
C TRP A 205 0.34 -8.82 -13.55
N PHE A 206 -0.73 -9.49 -13.12
CA PHE A 206 -0.62 -10.75 -12.36
C PHE A 206 -0.01 -11.89 -13.16
N LEU A 207 -0.19 -11.91 -14.49
CA LEU A 207 0.44 -12.91 -15.34
C LEU A 207 1.93 -12.64 -15.58
N CYS A 208 2.34 -11.36 -15.63
CA CYS A 208 3.73 -10.98 -15.90
C CYS A 208 4.58 -10.89 -14.64
N SER A 209 4.03 -10.36 -13.54
CA SER A 209 4.76 -10.06 -12.30
C SER A 209 3.83 -10.11 -11.10
N PRO A 210 3.47 -11.31 -10.61
CA PRO A 210 2.57 -11.45 -9.47
C PRO A 210 3.19 -10.82 -8.19
N PRO A 211 2.39 -10.16 -7.35
CA PRO A 211 2.86 -9.62 -6.08
C PRO A 211 3.18 -10.74 -5.09
N PHE A 212 4.25 -10.55 -4.32
CA PHE A 212 4.74 -11.52 -3.32
C PHE A 212 5.15 -10.81 -2.03
N PRO A 213 5.15 -11.52 -0.89
CA PRO A 213 5.69 -10.98 0.36
C PRO A 213 7.20 -10.89 0.28
N ASP A 214 7.76 -9.75 0.67
CA ASP A 214 9.18 -9.48 0.64
C ASP A 214 9.63 -8.79 1.92
N PHE A 215 10.90 -9.00 2.28
CA PHE A 215 11.52 -8.36 3.43
C PHE A 215 12.26 -7.10 2.98
N ASP A 216 11.91 -5.96 3.56
CA ASP A 216 12.65 -4.74 3.35
C ASP A 216 13.94 -4.77 4.19
N ALA A 217 15.04 -5.13 3.52
CA ALA A 217 16.36 -5.18 4.12
C ALA A 217 17.09 -3.83 4.09
N THR A 218 16.49 -2.79 3.49
CA THR A 218 17.12 -1.46 3.36
C THR A 218 17.20 -0.72 4.69
N GLU A 219 16.40 -1.08 5.65
CA GLU A 219 16.46 -0.50 6.99
C GLU A 219 17.59 -1.16 7.80
N LYS A 220 18.67 -0.43 8.04
CA LYS A 220 19.76 -0.81 8.94
C LYS A 220 19.27 -0.83 10.39
N SER A 221 18.48 -1.81 10.74
CA SER A 221 17.79 -1.90 12.03
C SER A 221 17.64 -3.36 12.48
N THR A 222 17.49 -3.56 13.77
CA THR A 222 17.11 -4.84 14.38
C THR A 222 15.71 -5.32 13.96
N LYS A 223 14.91 -4.44 13.32
CA LYS A 223 13.58 -4.75 12.80
C LYS A 223 13.65 -4.92 11.29
N MET A 224 13.00 -5.95 10.79
CA MET A 224 12.86 -6.23 9.37
C MET A 224 11.39 -6.08 9.00
N THR A 225 11.06 -5.12 8.14
CA THR A 225 9.67 -4.87 7.75
C THR A 225 9.25 -5.85 6.66
N LEU A 226 8.20 -6.65 6.96
CA LEU A 226 7.58 -7.53 5.98
C LEU A 226 6.48 -6.77 5.23
N LYS A 227 6.68 -6.57 3.93
CA LYS A 227 5.73 -5.89 3.05
C LYS A 227 5.39 -6.75 1.83
N CYS A 228 4.30 -6.40 1.13
CA CYS A 228 4.07 -6.99 -0.19
C CYS A 228 4.87 -6.19 -1.23
N ASN A 229 5.70 -6.89 -1.98
CA ASN A 229 6.36 -6.37 -3.16
C ASN A 229 5.40 -6.50 -4.35
N GLU A 230 5.26 -5.44 -5.11
CA GLU A 230 4.32 -5.36 -6.24
C GLU A 230 4.86 -6.06 -7.50
N GLY A 231 6.08 -6.55 -7.46
CA GLY A 231 6.76 -7.22 -8.57
C GLY A 231 7.16 -6.27 -9.70
N SER A 232 6.24 -5.44 -10.19
CA SER A 232 6.50 -4.44 -11.23
C SER A 232 5.95 -3.07 -10.86
N GLU A 233 6.83 -2.11 -10.63
CA GLU A 233 6.46 -0.70 -10.37
C GLU A 233 5.69 -0.09 -11.55
N ILE A 234 6.09 -0.43 -12.78
CA ILE A 234 5.44 0.07 -13.99
C ILE A 234 3.97 -0.38 -14.04
N ALA A 235 3.70 -1.65 -13.74
CA ALA A 235 2.35 -2.18 -13.72
C ALA A 235 1.50 -1.52 -12.64
N PHE A 236 2.07 -1.30 -11.45
CA PHE A 236 1.41 -0.54 -10.38
C PHE A 236 1.04 0.87 -10.83
N TYR A 237 1.98 1.60 -11.45
CA TYR A 237 1.70 2.94 -11.98
C TYR A 237 0.69 2.94 -13.13
N CYS A 238 0.59 1.87 -13.94
CA CYS A 238 -0.45 1.72 -14.96
C CYS A 238 -1.84 1.60 -14.33
N VAL A 239 -1.99 0.81 -13.28
CA VAL A 239 -3.24 0.67 -12.51
C VAL A 239 -3.66 2.02 -11.92
N VAL A 240 -2.78 2.66 -11.16
CA VAL A 240 -3.06 3.97 -10.53
C VAL A 240 -3.30 5.05 -11.58
N GLY A 241 -2.50 5.05 -12.65
CA GLY A 241 -2.62 5.99 -13.76
C GLY A 241 -3.93 5.84 -14.53
N TYR A 242 -4.39 4.62 -14.77
CA TYR A 242 -5.69 4.39 -15.42
C TYR A 242 -6.84 4.96 -14.60
N VAL A 243 -6.86 4.72 -13.30
CA VAL A 243 -7.87 5.30 -12.40
C VAL A 243 -7.76 6.81 -12.35
N GLY A 244 -6.54 7.38 -12.33
CA GLY A 244 -6.29 8.81 -12.42
C GLY A 244 -6.83 9.42 -13.71
N LEU A 245 -6.58 8.78 -14.85
CA LEU A 245 -7.12 9.21 -16.15
C LEU A 245 -8.65 9.14 -16.21
N LEU A 246 -9.25 8.12 -15.61
CA LEU A 246 -10.70 8.06 -15.45
C LEU A 246 -11.21 9.25 -14.63
N ALA A 247 -10.52 9.66 -13.58
CA ALA A 247 -10.90 10.79 -12.74
C ALA A 247 -10.71 12.14 -13.46
N ASP A 248 -9.64 12.32 -14.20
CA ASP A 248 -9.25 13.60 -14.85
C ASP A 248 -10.12 13.93 -16.07
N ARG A 249 -10.53 12.93 -16.86
CA ARG A 249 -11.46 13.13 -17.99
C ARG A 249 -12.79 13.77 -17.58
N ASN A 250 -13.11 13.81 -16.30
CA ASN A 250 -14.27 14.50 -15.75
C ASN A 250 -14.05 15.97 -15.50
N GLY A 251 -12.87 16.37 -15.05
CA GLY A 251 -12.53 17.76 -14.82
C GLY A 251 -12.62 18.58 -16.11
N SER A 252 -12.20 18.00 -17.24
CA SER A 252 -12.23 18.64 -18.55
C SER A 252 -13.60 18.64 -19.23
N SER A 253 -14.54 17.81 -18.79
CA SER A 253 -15.93 17.80 -19.32
C SER A 253 -16.85 18.79 -18.60
N LEU A 254 -16.36 19.44 -17.53
CA LEU A 254 -17.09 20.41 -16.72
C LEU A 254 -16.71 21.87 -17.05
N GLN A 255 -15.71 22.10 -17.89
CA GLN A 255 -15.37 23.42 -18.49
C GLN A 255 -16.01 23.54 -19.88
#